data_58feb1ed0cf049408189c11f10c7be34
#
_entry.id   58feb1ed0cf049408189c11f10c7be34
#
_cell.length_a   1.000
_cell.length_b   1.000
_cell.length_c   1.000
_cell.angle_alpha   90.00
_cell.angle_beta   90.00
_cell.angle_gamma   90.00
#
_symmetry.space_group_name_H-M   'P 1'
#
loop_
_entity.id
_entity.type
_entity.pdbx_description
1 polymer ?
#
loop_
_entity_poly.entity_id
_entity_poly.type
_entity_poly.pdbx_seq_one_letter_code
_entity_poly.pdbx_strand_id
1 'polypeptide(L)'
;MTNILLVTLDQFRGDCLSAAGHAIVRTPHLDRLAAEGVRFARHYSQCAPCGPGRASLYAGLYQMNHRVVANGTPLDARFDNIALAARRAGYEPTLFGYTDQSIDPRVALGPADPRLSTYEGLLPGFVEGHRLRSGHPDSWIAWLRAQGFTVPGDADAAIATESQRDEAFSLSAFLADRLIDWLRAQKRPWFAHLSQLRPHEPYAAAGRFASMYDPAAMPLPIAPADTRHWLHDGLMQHPRLAAPADETAARHMIAQYFGMVSEADHQFGRVRAALEALGQWDDTLVIVTSDHGEQLGDHGLIQKMGFFEASYHIPAIVRDPRPGKARGRVVTRFTENVDWFPTLCEAMDVPVPVQCDGLPLTPFLDGGEP
;
A
#
# COMPACT_ATOMS: atom_id res chain seq x y z
N MET A 1 -25.24 -1.11 -6.68
CA MET A 1 -23.78 -0.81 -6.71
C MET A 1 -23.28 -0.83 -5.28
N THR A 2 -22.15 -1.44 -5.01
CA THR A 2 -21.49 -1.59 -3.69
C THR A 2 -20.45 -0.49 -3.53
N ASN A 3 -20.25 0.06 -2.34
CA ASN A 3 -19.11 0.94 -2.08
C ASN A 3 -17.80 0.14 -2.22
N ILE A 4 -16.73 0.77 -2.66
CA ILE A 4 -15.42 0.12 -2.79
C ILE A 4 -14.36 0.93 -2.07
N LEU A 5 -13.66 0.30 -1.12
CA LEU A 5 -12.49 0.82 -0.45
C LEU A 5 -11.27 -0.03 -0.80
N LEU A 6 -10.41 0.49 -1.65
CA LEU A 6 -9.09 -0.07 -1.91
C LEU A 6 -8.08 0.62 -0.99
N VAL A 7 -7.38 -0.16 -0.17
CA VAL A 7 -6.30 0.34 0.69
C VAL A 7 -4.99 -0.30 0.25
N THR A 8 -4.02 0.54 -0.09
CA THR A 8 -2.63 0.11 -0.28
C THR A 8 -1.76 0.69 0.82
N LEU A 9 -0.99 -0.17 1.47
CA LEU A 9 -0.05 0.17 2.53
C LEU A 9 1.36 -0.03 1.94
N ASP A 10 2.04 1.07 1.59
CA ASP A 10 3.32 1.01 0.87
C ASP A 10 4.37 0.25 1.67
N GLN A 11 5.02 -0.73 1.01
CA GLN A 11 6.14 -1.47 1.58
C GLN A 11 5.74 -2.38 2.77
N PHE A 12 4.49 -2.88 2.79
CA PHE A 12 4.01 -3.75 3.86
C PHE A 12 4.36 -5.22 3.56
N ARG A 13 5.21 -5.78 4.37
CA ARG A 13 5.69 -7.16 4.31
C ARG A 13 4.58 -8.14 4.71
N GLY A 14 4.31 -9.15 3.89
CA GLY A 14 3.15 -10.05 4.03
C GLY A 14 3.15 -10.92 5.28
N ASP A 15 4.32 -11.23 5.83
CA ASP A 15 4.45 -11.99 7.08
C ASP A 15 4.27 -11.11 8.34
N CYS A 16 4.26 -9.76 8.19
CA CYS A 16 4.06 -8.83 9.31
C CYS A 16 2.57 -8.60 9.67
N LEU A 17 1.79 -9.67 9.69
CA LEU A 17 0.39 -9.70 10.13
C LEU A 17 0.22 -10.67 11.30
N SER A 18 -0.46 -10.26 12.38
CA SER A 18 -0.79 -11.20 13.47
C SER A 18 -1.72 -12.32 12.99
N ALA A 19 -2.65 -12.06 12.06
CA ALA A 19 -3.46 -13.09 11.40
C ALA A 19 -2.64 -14.07 10.53
N ALA A 20 -1.42 -13.70 10.12
CA ALA A 20 -0.49 -14.60 9.43
C ALA A 20 0.35 -15.45 10.39
N GLY A 21 0.21 -15.25 11.71
CA GLY A 21 0.96 -15.96 12.74
C GLY A 21 2.23 -15.24 13.19
N HIS A 22 2.42 -13.95 12.85
CA HIS A 22 3.59 -13.20 13.33
C HIS A 22 3.57 -13.09 14.87
N ALA A 23 4.68 -13.52 15.51
CA ALA A 23 4.71 -13.67 16.96
C ALA A 23 4.70 -12.33 17.73
N ILE A 24 5.18 -11.25 17.13
CA ILE A 24 5.45 -9.96 17.81
C ILE A 24 4.51 -8.87 17.31
N VAL A 25 4.39 -8.67 16.00
CA VAL A 25 3.59 -7.58 15.40
C VAL A 25 2.11 -7.72 15.76
N ARG A 26 1.45 -6.62 16.02
CA ARG A 26 0.03 -6.56 16.39
C ARG A 26 -0.75 -5.75 15.35
N THR A 27 -1.70 -6.44 14.70
CA THR A 27 -2.57 -5.87 13.65
C THR A 27 -4.04 -6.23 13.89
N PRO A 28 -4.63 -5.86 15.06
CA PRO A 28 -5.95 -6.35 15.46
C PRO A 28 -7.09 -5.93 14.52
N HIS A 29 -6.97 -4.81 13.82
CA HIS A 29 -8.00 -4.34 12.89
C HIS A 29 -7.95 -5.10 11.56
N LEU A 30 -6.75 -5.41 11.05
CA LEU A 30 -6.56 -6.27 9.87
C LEU A 30 -6.91 -7.73 10.19
N ASP A 31 -6.62 -8.20 11.42
CA ASP A 31 -7.05 -9.53 11.89
C ASP A 31 -8.57 -9.66 11.89
N ARG A 32 -9.27 -8.61 12.37
CA ARG A 32 -10.72 -8.57 12.32
C ARG A 32 -11.23 -8.54 10.88
N LEU A 33 -10.60 -7.80 9.98
CA LEU A 33 -10.93 -7.82 8.55
C LEU A 33 -10.77 -9.22 7.96
N ALA A 34 -9.67 -9.91 8.29
CA ALA A 34 -9.40 -11.29 7.84
C ALA A 34 -10.45 -12.28 8.36
N ALA A 35 -10.89 -12.12 9.61
CA ALA A 35 -11.97 -12.94 10.19
C ALA A 35 -13.33 -12.70 9.52
N GLU A 36 -13.58 -11.50 9.02
CA GLU A 36 -14.82 -11.13 8.31
C GLU A 36 -14.73 -11.29 6.78
N GLY A 37 -13.58 -11.71 6.25
CA GLY A 37 -13.32 -11.82 4.82
C GLY A 37 -12.48 -13.03 4.44
N VAL A 38 -11.69 -12.86 3.40
CA VAL A 38 -10.73 -13.84 2.88
C VAL A 38 -9.33 -13.25 2.95
N ARG A 39 -8.39 -13.99 3.56
CA ARG A 39 -6.96 -13.66 3.57
C ARG A 39 -6.24 -14.61 2.60
N PHE A 40 -5.43 -14.03 1.71
CA PHE A 40 -4.57 -14.78 0.81
C PHE A 40 -3.19 -14.90 1.46
N ALA A 41 -2.82 -16.12 1.84
CA ALA A 41 -1.58 -16.38 2.59
C ALA A 41 -0.33 -16.34 1.72
N ARG A 42 -0.47 -16.44 0.40
CA ARG A 42 0.60 -16.44 -0.59
C ARG A 42 0.25 -15.47 -1.72
N HIS A 43 0.18 -14.19 -1.36
CA HIS A 43 -0.07 -13.12 -2.33
C HIS A 43 1.21 -12.34 -2.59
N TYR A 44 1.53 -12.12 -3.85
CA TYR A 44 2.81 -11.56 -4.25
C TYR A 44 2.66 -10.32 -5.14
N SER A 45 3.53 -9.34 -4.91
CA SER A 45 3.76 -8.30 -5.89
C SER A 45 4.48 -8.87 -7.11
N GLN A 46 4.19 -8.33 -8.28
CA GLN A 46 4.84 -8.74 -9.51
C GLN A 46 6.26 -8.23 -9.67
N CYS A 47 6.53 -7.10 -9.07
CA CYS A 47 7.81 -6.40 -9.20
C CYS A 47 7.97 -5.35 -8.11
N ALA A 48 9.17 -4.85 -8.00
CA ALA A 48 9.58 -3.70 -7.21
C ALA A 48 10.43 -2.76 -8.09
N PRO A 49 10.53 -1.50 -7.75
CA PRO A 49 9.96 -0.75 -6.62
C PRO A 49 8.49 -0.33 -6.80
N CYS A 50 8.04 0.71 -6.07
CA CYS A 50 6.65 1.15 -5.95
C CYS A 50 5.96 1.41 -7.30
N GLY A 51 6.55 2.24 -8.19
CA GLY A 51 5.96 2.56 -9.50
C GLY A 51 5.65 1.32 -10.35
N PRO A 52 6.61 0.40 -10.58
CA PRO A 52 6.36 -0.88 -11.23
C PRO A 52 5.29 -1.75 -10.53
N GLY A 53 5.38 -1.96 -9.21
CA GLY A 53 4.42 -2.77 -8.44
C GLY A 53 3.00 -2.22 -8.53
N ARG A 54 2.86 -0.89 -8.44
CA ARG A 54 1.58 -0.20 -8.59
C ARG A 54 1.05 -0.23 -10.01
N ALA A 55 1.93 -0.15 -11.03
CA ALA A 55 1.52 -0.31 -12.44
C ALA A 55 0.90 -1.70 -12.66
N SER A 56 1.51 -2.76 -12.10
CA SER A 56 0.95 -4.12 -12.14
C SER A 56 -0.42 -4.20 -11.46
N LEU A 57 -0.55 -3.65 -10.25
CA LEU A 57 -1.81 -3.61 -9.51
C LEU A 57 -2.91 -2.89 -10.27
N TYR A 58 -2.60 -1.71 -10.83
CA TYR A 58 -3.61 -0.87 -11.47
C TYR A 58 -4.03 -1.33 -12.85
N ALA A 59 -3.10 -1.88 -13.64
CA ALA A 59 -3.36 -2.28 -15.03
C ALA A 59 -3.61 -3.78 -15.21
N GLY A 60 -3.40 -4.60 -14.17
CA GLY A 60 -3.53 -6.06 -14.25
C GLY A 60 -2.50 -6.71 -15.15
N LEU A 61 -1.32 -6.11 -15.30
CA LEU A 61 -0.30 -6.52 -16.25
C LEU A 61 1.01 -6.89 -15.54
N TYR A 62 1.69 -7.90 -16.06
CA TYR A 62 3.07 -8.18 -15.68
C TYR A 62 4.02 -7.08 -16.14
N GLN A 63 5.11 -6.86 -15.41
CA GLN A 63 6.10 -5.82 -15.71
C GLN A 63 6.63 -5.93 -17.15
N MET A 64 6.84 -7.13 -17.66
CA MET A 64 7.27 -7.36 -19.04
C MET A 64 6.29 -6.81 -20.09
N ASN A 65 5.00 -6.68 -19.74
CA ASN A 65 3.94 -6.21 -20.62
C ASN A 65 3.71 -4.69 -20.45
N HIS A 66 3.61 -4.18 -19.21
CA HIS A 66 3.42 -2.74 -18.99
C HIS A 66 4.72 -1.91 -19.08
N ARG A 67 5.91 -2.53 -18.91
CA ARG A 67 7.26 -1.95 -19.09
C ARG A 67 7.58 -0.75 -18.18
N VAL A 68 6.86 -0.56 -17.11
CA VAL A 68 7.26 0.37 -16.05
C VAL A 68 8.35 -0.33 -15.24
N VAL A 69 9.61 0.04 -15.47
CA VAL A 69 10.78 -0.70 -14.94
C VAL A 69 11.40 -0.06 -13.71
N ALA A 70 11.07 1.20 -13.44
CA ALA A 70 11.56 1.98 -12.29
C ALA A 70 10.54 3.06 -11.94
N ASN A 71 10.66 3.63 -10.73
CA ASN A 71 9.91 4.83 -10.36
C ASN A 71 10.20 5.95 -11.37
N GLY A 72 9.16 6.68 -11.77
CA GLY A 72 9.25 7.70 -12.80
C GLY A 72 9.15 7.19 -14.25
N THR A 73 9.14 5.86 -14.49
CA THR A 73 8.81 5.33 -15.82
C THR A 73 7.31 5.48 -16.06
N PRO A 74 6.88 6.15 -17.14
CA PRO A 74 5.46 6.33 -17.42
C PRO A 74 4.73 5.03 -17.74
N LEU A 75 3.53 4.86 -17.19
CA LEU A 75 2.60 3.85 -17.68
C LEU A 75 2.00 4.32 -19.02
N ASP A 76 2.09 3.48 -20.04
CA ASP A 76 1.57 3.76 -21.37
C ASP A 76 0.05 4.04 -21.31
N ALA A 77 -0.37 5.19 -21.82
CA ALA A 77 -1.76 5.66 -21.81
C ALA A 77 -2.74 4.78 -22.59
N ARG A 78 -2.23 3.85 -23.43
CA ARG A 78 -3.06 2.85 -24.12
C ARG A 78 -3.67 1.81 -23.18
N PHE A 79 -3.06 1.61 -22.00
CA PHE A 79 -3.52 0.61 -21.05
C PHE A 79 -4.71 1.13 -20.25
N ASP A 80 -5.71 0.28 -20.12
CA ASP A 80 -6.80 0.46 -19.19
C ASP A 80 -6.33 0.22 -17.75
N ASN A 81 -7.10 0.75 -16.79
CA ASN A 81 -6.76 0.63 -15.38
C ASN A 81 -8.01 0.64 -14.48
N ILE A 82 -7.81 0.33 -13.21
CA ILE A 82 -8.90 0.22 -12.22
C ILE A 82 -9.77 1.48 -12.14
N ALA A 83 -9.20 2.69 -12.29
CA ALA A 83 -9.94 3.93 -12.18
C ALA A 83 -10.78 4.21 -13.44
N LEU A 84 -10.25 3.91 -14.62
CA LEU A 84 -11.00 4.01 -15.87
C LEU A 84 -12.15 2.98 -15.92
N ALA A 85 -11.90 1.75 -15.46
CA ALA A 85 -12.95 0.74 -15.32
C ALA A 85 -14.04 1.17 -14.34
N ALA A 86 -13.67 1.74 -13.19
CA ALA A 86 -14.61 2.26 -12.21
C ALA A 86 -15.49 3.38 -12.79
N ARG A 87 -14.93 4.27 -13.63
CA ARG A 87 -15.72 5.28 -14.34
C ARG A 87 -16.72 4.68 -15.30
N ARG A 88 -16.34 3.62 -16.03
CA ARG A 88 -17.29 2.90 -16.90
C ARG A 88 -18.43 2.25 -16.11
N ALA A 89 -18.14 1.81 -14.89
CA ALA A 89 -19.15 1.30 -13.97
C ALA A 89 -20.01 2.40 -13.32
N GLY A 90 -19.75 3.69 -13.60
CA GLY A 90 -20.50 4.81 -13.06
C GLY A 90 -20.02 5.35 -11.72
N TYR A 91 -18.85 4.91 -11.24
CA TYR A 91 -18.20 5.51 -10.07
C TYR A 91 -17.41 6.77 -10.44
N GLU A 92 -17.17 7.61 -9.43
CA GLU A 92 -16.16 8.64 -9.45
C GLU A 92 -15.04 8.21 -8.51
N PRO A 93 -14.04 7.42 -8.99
CA PRO A 93 -13.00 6.88 -8.13
C PRO A 93 -12.14 8.01 -7.59
N THR A 94 -12.04 8.09 -6.26
CA THR A 94 -11.39 9.20 -5.55
C THR A 94 -10.15 8.70 -4.81
N LEU A 95 -9.02 9.40 -5.00
CA LEU A 95 -7.72 9.06 -4.41
C LEU A 95 -7.44 9.88 -3.14
N PHE A 96 -6.99 9.18 -2.10
CA PHE A 96 -6.39 9.73 -0.89
C PHE A 96 -4.98 9.15 -0.74
N GLY A 97 -3.96 9.95 -1.00
CA GLY A 97 -2.57 9.53 -1.04
C GLY A 97 -1.93 9.70 -2.41
N TYR A 98 -1.33 8.68 -2.96
CA TYR A 98 -0.58 8.75 -4.22
C TYR A 98 -0.70 7.46 -5.04
N THR A 99 -0.42 7.54 -6.34
CA THR A 99 -0.45 6.38 -7.24
C THR A 99 0.93 5.98 -7.74
N ASP A 100 1.94 6.82 -7.54
CA ASP A 100 3.33 6.60 -7.96
C ASP A 100 3.45 6.29 -9.48
N GLN A 101 2.58 6.90 -10.26
CA GLN A 101 2.55 6.74 -11.71
C GLN A 101 2.85 8.06 -12.41
N SER A 102 3.84 8.05 -13.30
CA SER A 102 4.12 9.17 -14.19
C SER A 102 3.11 9.23 -15.32
N ILE A 103 2.81 10.44 -15.78
CA ILE A 103 1.99 10.62 -16.99
C ILE A 103 2.76 10.14 -18.22
N ASP A 104 2.08 9.49 -19.14
CA ASP A 104 2.60 9.23 -20.47
C ASP A 104 2.82 10.58 -21.21
N PRO A 105 4.05 10.91 -21.62
CA PRO A 105 4.33 12.17 -22.28
C PRO A 105 3.52 12.40 -23.57
N ARG A 106 3.05 11.34 -24.22
CA ARG A 106 2.25 11.43 -25.46
C ARG A 106 0.86 12.01 -25.24
N VAL A 107 0.35 11.99 -24.01
CA VAL A 107 -0.94 12.61 -23.66
C VAL A 107 -0.79 13.93 -22.90
N ALA A 108 0.42 14.46 -22.84
CA ALA A 108 0.66 15.78 -22.27
C ALA A 108 0.08 16.88 -23.14
N LEU A 109 -0.36 17.97 -22.50
CA LEU A 109 -0.94 19.15 -23.18
C LEU A 109 0.11 20.02 -23.86
N GLY A 110 1.38 19.65 -23.78
CA GLY A 110 2.53 20.31 -24.36
C GLY A 110 3.76 20.19 -23.48
N PRO A 111 4.93 20.72 -23.92
CA PRO A 111 6.19 20.59 -23.17
C PRO A 111 6.17 21.23 -21.77
N ALA A 112 5.29 22.20 -21.56
CA ALA A 112 5.12 22.90 -20.29
C ALA A 112 4.04 22.28 -19.39
N ASP A 113 3.52 21.09 -19.72
CA ASP A 113 2.51 20.42 -18.90
C ASP A 113 3.10 20.13 -17.50
N PRO A 114 2.51 20.68 -16.42
CA PRO A 114 3.07 20.52 -15.07
C PRO A 114 3.11 19.07 -14.60
N ARG A 115 2.33 18.17 -15.22
CA ARG A 115 2.35 16.74 -14.91
C ARG A 115 3.64 16.07 -15.36
N LEU A 116 4.40 16.68 -16.29
CA LEU A 116 5.72 16.21 -16.73
C LEU A 116 6.84 16.57 -15.75
N SER A 117 6.61 17.50 -14.83
CA SER A 117 7.61 17.95 -13.84
C SER A 117 7.67 17.08 -12.58
N THR A 118 6.82 16.09 -12.47
CA THR A 118 6.78 15.14 -11.34
C THR A 118 6.69 13.72 -11.87
N TYR A 119 7.43 12.81 -11.28
CA TYR A 119 7.26 11.39 -11.58
C TYR A 119 6.02 10.77 -10.94
N GLU A 120 5.38 11.50 -10.02
CA GLU A 120 4.14 11.10 -9.38
C GLU A 120 2.96 11.87 -9.93
N GLY A 121 2.32 11.26 -10.92
CA GLY A 121 1.05 11.71 -11.44
C GLY A 121 -0.13 11.14 -10.65
N LEU A 122 -1.29 11.68 -10.96
CA LEU A 122 -2.56 11.03 -10.65
C LEU A 122 -2.84 10.03 -11.77
N LEU A 123 -3.00 8.76 -11.43
CA LEU A 123 -3.37 7.73 -12.43
C LEU A 123 -4.64 8.17 -13.17
N PRO A 124 -4.66 8.15 -14.52
CA PRO A 124 -5.82 8.54 -15.29
C PRO A 124 -7.09 7.82 -14.84
N GLY A 125 -8.17 8.59 -14.66
CA GLY A 125 -9.45 8.07 -14.18
C GLY A 125 -9.77 8.46 -12.73
N PHE A 126 -8.79 8.57 -11.85
CA PHE A 126 -9.01 9.05 -10.48
C PHE A 126 -9.36 10.54 -10.42
N VAL A 127 -10.15 10.91 -9.42
CA VAL A 127 -10.32 12.27 -8.92
C VAL A 127 -9.45 12.45 -7.68
N GLU A 128 -8.91 13.63 -7.50
CA GLU A 128 -8.14 13.99 -6.34
C GLU A 128 -9.07 14.28 -5.15
N GLY A 129 -9.13 13.37 -4.18
CA GLY A 129 -9.71 13.66 -2.87
C GLY A 129 -8.71 14.39 -2.00
N HIS A 130 -7.55 13.78 -1.79
CA HIS A 130 -6.38 14.42 -1.20
C HIS A 130 -5.12 13.73 -1.71
N ARG A 131 -4.35 14.42 -2.56
CA ARG A 131 -3.13 13.85 -3.13
C ARG A 131 -1.91 14.21 -2.27
N LEU A 132 -1.15 13.18 -1.91
CA LEU A 132 0.24 13.35 -1.53
C LEU A 132 1.10 13.23 -2.80
N ARG A 133 2.16 14.03 -2.87
CA ARG A 133 3.25 13.78 -3.81
C ARG A 133 4.34 13.07 -3.01
N SER A 134 4.91 11.98 -3.54
CA SER A 134 6.02 11.30 -2.90
C SER A 134 7.18 12.27 -2.71
N GLY A 135 7.82 12.19 -1.56
CA GLY A 135 8.81 13.17 -1.17
C GLY A 135 8.29 14.61 -0.97
N HIS A 136 6.98 14.87 -1.13
CA HIS A 136 6.37 16.20 -0.99
C HIS A 136 5.03 16.16 -0.25
N PRO A 137 5.01 15.82 1.07
CA PRO A 137 3.79 15.88 1.89
C PRO A 137 3.50 17.34 2.32
N ASP A 138 3.60 18.29 1.39
CA ASP A 138 3.53 19.73 1.67
C ASP A 138 2.25 20.13 2.40
N SER A 139 1.12 19.51 2.04
CA SER A 139 -0.17 19.76 2.67
C SER A 139 -0.20 19.33 4.14
N TRP A 140 0.41 18.18 4.46
CA TRP A 140 0.56 17.70 5.82
C TRP A 140 1.53 18.58 6.62
N ILE A 141 2.68 18.95 6.04
CA ILE A 141 3.65 19.87 6.67
C ILE A 141 3.00 21.24 6.96
N ALA A 142 2.25 21.78 6.00
CA ALA A 142 1.51 23.02 6.18
C ALA A 142 0.46 22.90 7.29
N TRP A 143 -0.25 21.78 7.35
CA TRP A 143 -1.21 21.50 8.40
C TRP A 143 -0.54 21.38 9.78
N LEU A 144 0.59 20.69 9.91
CA LEU A 144 1.34 20.60 11.14
C LEU A 144 1.79 21.99 11.65
N ARG A 145 2.27 22.84 10.73
CA ARG A 145 2.65 24.22 11.08
C ARG A 145 1.45 25.04 11.56
N ALA A 146 0.28 24.84 10.93
CA ALA A 146 -0.97 25.47 11.38
C ALA A 146 -1.42 24.97 12.76
N GLN A 147 -1.03 23.76 13.18
CA GLN A 147 -1.24 23.24 14.54
C GLN A 147 -0.15 23.73 15.54
N GLY A 148 0.79 24.57 15.10
CA GLY A 148 1.83 25.12 15.97
C GLY A 148 3.12 24.31 16.05
N PHE A 149 3.27 23.25 15.25
CA PHE A 149 4.51 22.46 15.25
C PHE A 149 5.60 23.12 14.40
N THR A 150 6.82 23.08 14.92
CA THR A 150 8.03 23.35 14.12
C THR A 150 8.44 22.04 13.44
N VAL A 151 8.40 22.00 12.11
CA VAL A 151 8.76 20.81 11.32
C VAL A 151 9.76 21.17 10.23
N PRO A 152 10.71 20.26 9.90
CA PRO A 152 11.62 20.45 8.78
C PRO A 152 10.86 20.75 7.48
N GLY A 153 11.52 21.44 6.54
CA GLY A 153 10.96 21.68 5.20
C GLY A 153 11.15 20.51 4.25
N ASP A 154 12.15 19.68 4.53
CA ASP A 154 12.39 18.44 3.81
C ASP A 154 11.41 17.35 4.27
N ALA A 155 10.86 16.60 3.32
CA ALA A 155 9.82 15.61 3.55
C ALA A 155 10.28 14.46 4.44
N ASP A 156 11.42 13.84 4.09
CA ASP A 156 11.94 12.69 4.81
C ASP A 156 12.31 13.08 6.24
N ALA A 157 12.92 14.27 6.41
CA ALA A 157 13.23 14.83 7.72
C ALA A 157 11.96 15.12 8.54
N ALA A 158 10.88 15.64 7.90
CA ALA A 158 9.61 15.87 8.59
C ALA A 158 8.95 14.57 9.04
N ILE A 159 8.97 13.54 8.18
CA ILE A 159 8.47 12.19 8.48
C ILE A 159 9.31 11.53 9.59
N ALA A 160 10.63 11.64 9.54
CA ALA A 160 11.54 11.10 10.57
C ALA A 160 11.29 11.69 11.97
N THR A 161 10.63 12.86 12.07
CA THR A 161 10.24 13.46 13.35
C THR A 161 8.87 13.01 13.88
N GLU A 162 8.17 12.08 13.22
CA GLU A 162 6.82 11.62 13.64
C GLU A 162 6.83 11.01 15.05
N SER A 163 7.92 10.31 15.43
CA SER A 163 8.09 9.75 16.77
C SER A 163 8.08 10.79 17.90
N GLN A 164 8.26 12.07 17.58
CA GLN A 164 8.28 13.17 18.53
C GLN A 164 6.91 13.83 18.75
N ARG A 165 5.87 13.34 18.07
CA ARG A 165 4.50 13.87 18.13
C ARG A 165 3.50 12.75 18.45
N ASP A 166 2.36 13.13 18.99
CA ASP A 166 1.23 12.22 19.12
C ASP A 166 0.85 11.63 17.73
N GLU A 167 0.46 10.38 17.71
CA GLU A 167 0.10 9.66 16.48
C GLU A 167 -1.07 10.30 15.71
N ALA A 168 -1.89 11.11 16.36
CA ALA A 168 -2.95 11.88 15.69
C ALA A 168 -2.40 12.92 14.70
N PHE A 169 -1.12 13.26 14.82
CA PHE A 169 -0.43 14.21 13.93
C PHE A 169 0.46 13.53 12.90
N SER A 170 0.38 12.21 12.76
CA SER A 170 1.12 11.47 11.74
C SER A 170 0.55 11.73 10.34
N LEU A 171 1.36 11.47 9.32
CA LEU A 171 0.94 11.53 7.92
C LEU A 171 -0.20 10.54 7.63
N SER A 172 -0.12 9.34 8.22
CA SER A 172 -1.15 8.30 8.10
C SER A 172 -2.47 8.73 8.73
N ALA A 173 -2.43 9.36 9.91
CA ALA A 173 -3.62 9.91 10.55
C ALA A 173 -4.24 11.04 9.73
N PHE A 174 -3.41 11.94 9.22
CA PHE A 174 -3.86 13.04 8.37
C PHE A 174 -4.62 12.56 7.13
N LEU A 175 -4.09 11.55 6.43
CA LEU A 175 -4.78 10.97 5.27
C LEU A 175 -6.07 10.24 5.65
N ALA A 176 -6.05 9.48 6.74
CA ALA A 176 -7.26 8.81 7.24
C ALA A 176 -8.35 9.83 7.57
N ASP A 177 -8.03 10.96 8.18
CA ASP A 177 -8.97 12.05 8.46
C ASP A 177 -9.56 12.64 7.19
N ARG A 178 -8.75 12.89 6.15
CA ARG A 178 -9.25 13.39 4.87
C ARG A 178 -10.25 12.43 4.23
N LEU A 179 -9.96 11.12 4.26
CA LEU A 179 -10.90 10.11 3.79
C LEU A 179 -12.17 10.08 4.65
N ILE A 180 -12.06 10.08 5.97
CA ILE A 180 -13.20 10.03 6.89
C ILE A 180 -14.11 11.26 6.69
N ASP A 181 -13.55 12.44 6.54
CA ASP A 181 -14.31 13.65 6.27
C ASP A 181 -15.05 13.57 4.92
N TRP A 182 -14.40 13.02 3.90
CA TRP A 182 -15.01 12.80 2.59
C TRP A 182 -16.13 11.77 2.66
N LEU A 183 -15.95 10.65 3.38
CA LEU A 183 -16.97 9.61 3.55
C LEU A 183 -18.28 10.14 4.16
N ARG A 184 -18.20 11.09 5.10
CA ARG A 184 -19.38 11.74 5.71
C ARG A 184 -20.25 12.47 4.72
N ALA A 185 -19.69 12.95 3.61
CA ALA A 185 -20.39 13.69 2.58
C ALA A 185 -20.99 12.78 1.48
N GLN A 186 -20.64 11.49 1.45
CA GLN A 186 -21.07 10.60 0.37
C GLN A 186 -22.53 10.15 0.55
N LYS A 187 -23.29 10.28 -0.54
CA LYS A 187 -24.71 9.90 -0.60
C LYS A 187 -25.02 8.83 -1.66
N ARG A 188 -24.04 8.44 -2.46
CA ARG A 188 -24.13 7.46 -3.55
C ARG A 188 -23.07 6.39 -3.33
N PRO A 189 -23.22 5.21 -3.94
CA PRO A 189 -22.08 4.27 -3.99
C PRO A 189 -20.83 4.96 -4.51
N TRP A 190 -19.73 4.75 -3.82
CA TRP A 190 -18.46 5.41 -4.05
C TRP A 190 -17.34 4.41 -4.22
N PHE A 191 -16.27 4.83 -4.88
CA PHE A 191 -14.99 4.13 -4.92
C PHE A 191 -13.91 5.06 -4.35
N ALA A 192 -13.32 4.69 -3.23
CA ALA A 192 -12.17 5.37 -2.64
C ALA A 192 -10.92 4.49 -2.69
N HIS A 193 -9.79 5.09 -3.06
CA HIS A 193 -8.48 4.49 -2.92
C HIS A 193 -7.71 5.24 -1.83
N LEU A 194 -7.47 4.59 -0.70
CA LEU A 194 -6.59 5.06 0.36
C LEU A 194 -5.20 4.45 0.15
N SER A 195 -4.25 5.26 -0.30
CA SER A 195 -2.87 4.87 -0.54
C SER A 195 -1.98 5.51 0.51
N GLN A 196 -1.66 4.74 1.55
CA GLN A 196 -0.86 5.16 2.69
C GLN A 196 0.63 4.98 2.42
N LEU A 197 1.45 5.92 2.91
CA LEU A 197 2.91 5.79 2.85
C LEU A 197 3.42 4.71 3.82
N ARG A 198 2.83 4.60 5.01
CA ARG A 198 3.30 3.62 6.01
C ARG A 198 2.91 2.18 5.64
N PRO A 199 3.84 1.23 5.90
CA PRO A 199 5.10 1.31 6.64
C PRO A 199 6.40 1.60 5.84
N HIS A 200 6.35 2.33 4.72
CA HIS A 200 7.54 2.78 3.98
C HIS A 200 8.47 3.65 4.87
N GLU A 201 9.79 3.55 4.65
CA GLU A 201 10.78 4.40 5.34
C GLU A 201 10.52 5.92 5.12
N PRO A 202 11.08 6.81 5.97
CA PRO A 202 12.02 6.58 7.08
C PRO A 202 11.43 5.74 8.21
N TYR A 203 12.26 4.82 8.77
CA TYR A 203 11.83 3.94 9.88
C TYR A 203 11.66 4.74 11.17
N ALA A 204 10.54 5.41 11.28
CA ALA A 204 10.15 6.24 12.42
C ALA A 204 8.63 6.16 12.61
N ALA A 205 8.21 5.34 13.55
CA ALA A 205 6.80 5.20 13.89
C ALA A 205 6.31 6.43 14.69
N ALA A 206 5.04 6.78 14.54
CA ALA A 206 4.46 7.96 15.18
C ALA A 206 4.04 7.68 16.64
N GLY A 207 4.19 8.69 17.48
CA GLY A 207 3.66 8.73 18.82
C GLY A 207 3.94 7.47 19.65
N ARG A 208 2.92 6.89 20.24
CA ARG A 208 3.02 5.66 21.05
C ARG A 208 3.58 4.45 20.29
N PHE A 209 3.46 4.42 18.97
CA PHE A 209 3.95 3.31 18.15
C PHE A 209 5.48 3.29 18.07
N ALA A 210 6.16 4.43 18.28
CA ALA A 210 7.61 4.52 18.31
C ALA A 210 8.26 3.75 19.47
N SER A 211 7.53 3.53 20.56
CA SER A 211 7.98 2.78 21.74
C SER A 211 7.16 1.52 22.01
N MET A 212 6.32 1.10 21.05
CA MET A 212 5.43 -0.05 21.23
C MET A 212 6.18 -1.38 21.31
N TYR A 213 7.31 -1.47 20.65
CA TYR A 213 8.15 -2.67 20.58
C TYR A 213 9.52 -2.38 21.15
N ASP A 214 9.97 -3.24 22.09
CA ASP A 214 11.31 -3.16 22.66
C ASP A 214 12.36 -3.61 21.64
N PRO A 215 13.29 -2.75 21.21
CA PRO A 215 14.36 -3.15 20.27
C PRO A 215 15.17 -4.36 20.75
N ALA A 216 15.39 -4.49 22.07
CA ALA A 216 16.17 -5.63 22.61
C ALA A 216 15.46 -6.98 22.41
N ALA A 217 14.13 -6.98 22.27
CA ALA A 217 13.33 -8.18 22.01
C ALA A 217 13.16 -8.51 20.53
N MET A 218 13.65 -7.67 19.60
CA MET A 218 13.50 -7.91 18.17
C MET A 218 14.41 -9.04 17.69
N PRO A 219 13.93 -9.89 16.74
CA PRO A 219 14.78 -10.91 16.13
C PRO A 219 15.91 -10.25 15.32
N LEU A 220 16.98 -10.98 15.09
CA LEU A 220 17.96 -10.58 14.09
C LEU A 220 17.44 -10.92 12.70
N PRO A 221 17.79 -10.10 11.69
CA PRO A 221 17.49 -10.41 10.30
C PRO A 221 18.17 -11.71 9.84
N ILE A 222 17.66 -12.29 8.77
CA ILE A 222 18.29 -13.41 8.08
C ILE A 222 19.66 -12.96 7.56
N ALA A 223 20.73 -13.62 7.98
CA ALA A 223 22.07 -13.28 7.51
C ALA A 223 22.22 -13.54 6.00
N PRO A 224 23.04 -12.75 5.28
CA PRO A 224 23.36 -13.05 3.89
C PRO A 224 24.12 -14.37 3.78
N ALA A 225 23.85 -15.13 2.71
CA ALA A 225 24.58 -16.37 2.45
C ALA A 225 26.06 -16.10 2.15
N ASP A 226 26.93 -17.08 2.43
CA ASP A 226 28.38 -16.99 2.15
C ASP A 226 28.64 -16.86 0.63
N THR A 227 27.88 -17.59 -0.18
CA THR A 227 27.94 -17.51 -1.64
C THR A 227 26.73 -16.72 -2.16
N ARG A 228 27.00 -15.63 -2.85
CA ARG A 228 25.98 -14.70 -3.35
C ARG A 228 26.16 -14.42 -4.84
N HIS A 229 25.07 -14.04 -5.49
CA HIS A 229 25.12 -13.50 -6.83
C HIS A 229 25.75 -12.10 -6.80
N TRP A 230 26.54 -11.74 -7.83
CA TRP A 230 27.23 -10.45 -7.90
C TRP A 230 26.28 -9.23 -7.77
N LEU A 231 25.04 -9.36 -8.24
CA LEU A 231 24.03 -8.32 -8.07
C LEU A 231 23.71 -8.09 -6.58
N HIS A 232 23.57 -9.16 -5.79
CA HIS A 232 23.33 -9.05 -4.36
C HIS A 232 24.50 -8.34 -3.65
N ASP A 233 25.73 -8.71 -3.99
CA ASP A 233 26.92 -8.03 -3.44
C ASP A 233 26.94 -6.54 -3.80
N GLY A 234 26.55 -6.20 -5.03
CA GLY A 234 26.40 -4.79 -5.48
C GLY A 234 25.33 -4.02 -4.71
N LEU A 235 24.18 -4.66 -4.46
CA LEU A 235 23.10 -4.05 -3.67
C LEU A 235 23.52 -3.81 -2.21
N MET A 236 24.23 -4.76 -1.59
CA MET A 236 24.75 -4.62 -0.23
C MET A 236 25.81 -3.50 -0.07
N GLN A 237 26.43 -3.09 -1.17
CA GLN A 237 27.38 -1.96 -1.17
C GLN A 237 26.67 -0.61 -1.40
N HIS A 238 25.38 -0.62 -1.78
CA HIS A 238 24.65 0.60 -2.04
C HIS A 238 24.19 1.26 -0.72
N PRO A 239 24.53 2.53 -0.45
CA PRO A 239 24.29 3.15 0.87
C PRO A 239 22.83 3.20 1.32
N ARG A 240 21.88 3.19 0.37
CA ARG A 240 20.44 3.23 0.66
C ARG A 240 19.80 1.84 0.76
N LEU A 241 20.53 0.76 0.45
CA LEU A 241 19.99 -0.59 0.38
C LEU A 241 20.68 -1.54 1.37
N ALA A 242 21.89 -1.20 1.81
CA ALA A 242 22.62 -1.97 2.81
C ALA A 242 21.92 -1.89 4.18
N ALA A 243 21.71 -3.04 4.80
CA ALA A 243 21.22 -3.11 6.17
C ALA A 243 22.24 -2.50 7.15
N PRO A 244 21.80 -1.98 8.32
CA PRO A 244 22.70 -1.58 9.38
C PRO A 244 23.63 -2.74 9.78
N ALA A 245 24.93 -2.48 9.83
CA ALA A 245 25.92 -3.47 10.25
C ALA A 245 25.90 -3.72 11.77
N ASP A 246 25.47 -2.72 12.55
CA ASP A 246 25.33 -2.82 14.00
C ASP A 246 24.01 -3.49 14.38
N GLU A 247 24.10 -4.52 15.22
CA GLU A 247 22.95 -5.31 15.68
C GLU A 247 21.92 -4.45 16.42
N THR A 248 22.36 -3.50 17.24
CA THR A 248 21.46 -2.59 17.98
C THR A 248 20.67 -1.71 17.03
N ALA A 249 21.33 -1.17 16.01
CA ALA A 249 20.69 -0.37 14.96
C ALA A 249 19.70 -1.20 14.14
N ALA A 250 20.06 -2.44 13.79
CA ALA A 250 19.16 -3.34 13.06
C ALA A 250 17.90 -3.68 13.88
N ARG A 251 18.04 -4.01 15.16
CA ARG A 251 16.91 -4.28 16.07
C ARG A 251 16.03 -3.04 16.27
N HIS A 252 16.65 -1.86 16.39
CA HIS A 252 15.90 -0.60 16.49
C HIS A 252 15.06 -0.34 15.22
N MET A 253 15.66 -0.52 14.04
CA MET A 253 14.98 -0.38 12.76
C MET A 253 13.78 -1.34 12.66
N ILE A 254 13.94 -2.60 13.06
CA ILE A 254 12.87 -3.59 13.06
C ILE A 254 11.73 -3.17 14.01
N ALA A 255 12.06 -2.71 15.22
CA ALA A 255 11.08 -2.23 16.18
C ALA A 255 10.28 -1.03 15.63
N GLN A 256 10.96 -0.09 14.96
CA GLN A 256 10.31 1.04 14.31
C GLN A 256 9.40 0.59 13.16
N TYR A 257 9.85 -0.33 12.31
CA TYR A 257 9.02 -0.86 11.22
C TYR A 257 7.77 -1.57 11.76
N PHE A 258 7.89 -2.40 12.81
CA PHE A 258 6.73 -3.03 13.46
C PHE A 258 5.79 -1.98 14.07
N GLY A 259 6.33 -0.90 14.62
CA GLY A 259 5.53 0.25 15.07
C GLY A 259 4.74 0.88 13.94
N MET A 260 5.36 1.12 12.78
CA MET A 260 4.70 1.68 11.60
C MET A 260 3.62 0.75 11.04
N VAL A 261 3.85 -0.58 11.07
CA VAL A 261 2.83 -1.58 10.70
C VAL A 261 1.61 -1.49 11.62
N SER A 262 1.83 -1.42 12.94
CA SER A 262 0.73 -1.27 13.91
C SER A 262 0.03 0.08 13.82
N GLU A 263 0.75 1.14 13.44
CA GLU A 263 0.16 2.45 13.15
C GLU A 263 -0.76 2.38 11.92
N ALA A 264 -0.31 1.76 10.84
CA ALA A 264 -1.12 1.59 9.62
C ALA A 264 -2.40 0.78 9.90
N ASP A 265 -2.30 -0.30 10.68
CA ASP A 265 -3.45 -1.06 11.18
C ASP A 265 -4.41 -0.20 11.99
N HIS A 266 -3.89 0.63 12.90
CA HIS A 266 -4.70 1.55 13.70
C HIS A 266 -5.46 2.56 12.85
N GLN A 267 -4.81 3.15 11.82
CA GLN A 267 -5.48 4.10 10.93
C GLN A 267 -6.55 3.42 10.08
N PHE A 268 -6.31 2.20 9.60
CA PHE A 268 -7.35 1.39 8.98
C PHE A 268 -8.53 1.15 9.94
N GLY A 269 -8.26 0.86 11.21
CA GLY A 269 -9.28 0.72 12.25
C GLY A 269 -10.13 1.97 12.44
N ARG A 270 -9.55 3.16 12.35
CA ARG A 270 -10.28 4.45 12.40
C ARG A 270 -11.21 4.63 11.20
N VAL A 271 -10.73 4.33 10.00
CA VAL A 271 -11.55 4.37 8.77
C VAL A 271 -12.71 3.39 8.88
N ARG A 272 -12.45 2.16 9.34
CA ARG A 272 -13.47 1.15 9.58
C ARG A 272 -14.54 1.65 10.57
N ALA A 273 -14.12 2.17 11.71
CA ALA A 273 -15.05 2.70 12.73
C ALA A 273 -15.92 3.84 12.17
N ALA A 274 -15.37 4.68 11.33
CA ALA A 274 -16.14 5.72 10.64
C ALA A 274 -17.18 5.13 9.69
N LEU A 275 -16.84 4.10 8.90
CA LEU A 275 -17.78 3.41 8.01
C LEU A 275 -18.90 2.70 8.82
N GLU A 276 -18.56 2.08 9.95
CA GLU A 276 -19.54 1.47 10.86
C GLU A 276 -20.51 2.54 11.42
N ALA A 277 -19.97 3.67 11.90
CA ALA A 277 -20.77 4.78 12.42
C ALA A 277 -21.68 5.45 11.38
N LEU A 278 -21.26 5.44 10.10
CA LEU A 278 -22.05 5.96 8.99
C LEU A 278 -23.05 4.92 8.42
N GLY A 279 -23.06 3.69 8.94
CA GLY A 279 -23.88 2.59 8.42
C GLY A 279 -23.47 2.12 7.03
N GLN A 280 -22.21 2.38 6.61
CA GLN A 280 -21.73 2.05 5.27
C GLN A 280 -20.85 0.80 5.25
N TRP A 281 -20.43 0.28 6.40
CA TRP A 281 -19.52 -0.89 6.47
C TRP A 281 -20.09 -2.11 5.74
N ASP A 282 -21.37 -2.42 5.98
CA ASP A 282 -22.01 -3.62 5.42
C ASP A 282 -22.32 -3.52 3.92
N ASP A 283 -22.18 -2.34 3.35
CA ASP A 283 -22.33 -2.10 1.91
C ASP A 283 -20.98 -1.85 1.20
N THR A 284 -19.84 -2.05 1.90
CA THR A 284 -18.51 -1.72 1.37
C THR A 284 -17.69 -2.98 1.11
N LEU A 285 -17.27 -3.17 -0.16
CA LEU A 285 -16.17 -4.07 -0.53
C LEU A 285 -14.87 -3.42 -0.07
N VAL A 286 -14.13 -4.13 0.77
CA VAL A 286 -12.85 -3.66 1.31
C VAL A 286 -11.73 -4.57 0.83
N ILE A 287 -10.71 -3.99 0.21
CA ILE A 287 -9.47 -4.66 -0.19
C ILE A 287 -8.31 -3.97 0.51
N VAL A 288 -7.49 -4.73 1.23
CA VAL A 288 -6.23 -4.25 1.81
C VAL A 288 -5.08 -5.06 1.23
N THR A 289 -4.12 -4.36 0.65
CA THR A 289 -2.92 -4.95 0.05
C THR A 289 -1.72 -4.00 0.15
N SER A 290 -0.61 -4.36 -0.47
CA SER A 290 0.58 -3.53 -0.64
C SER A 290 1.04 -3.54 -2.10
N ASP A 291 1.91 -2.63 -2.46
CA ASP A 291 2.57 -2.61 -3.78
C ASP A 291 3.81 -3.51 -3.82
N HIS A 292 4.55 -3.64 -2.72
CA HIS A 292 5.66 -4.56 -2.49
C HIS A 292 5.90 -4.71 -0.98
N GLY A 293 6.82 -5.62 -0.60
CA GLY A 293 7.24 -5.83 0.78
C GLY A 293 8.50 -5.04 1.16
N GLU A 294 9.20 -5.52 2.19
CA GLU A 294 10.36 -4.90 2.83
C GLU A 294 11.38 -5.97 3.25
N GLN A 295 12.65 -5.79 2.93
CA GLN A 295 13.74 -6.71 3.36
C GLN A 295 14.00 -6.63 4.86
N LEU A 296 13.91 -5.45 5.45
CA LEU A 296 14.05 -5.21 6.90
C LEU A 296 15.34 -5.76 7.51
N GLY A 297 16.41 -5.76 6.74
CA GLY A 297 17.72 -6.29 7.12
C GLY A 297 18.00 -7.71 6.65
N ASP A 298 16.99 -8.47 6.23
CA ASP A 298 17.17 -9.82 5.71
C ASP A 298 18.14 -9.82 4.53
N HIS A 299 19.02 -10.81 4.51
CA HIS A 299 20.06 -10.97 3.51
C HIS A 299 21.02 -9.77 3.40
N GLY A 300 21.16 -8.95 4.47
CA GLY A 300 22.00 -7.75 4.49
C GLY A 300 21.41 -6.56 3.75
N LEU A 301 20.10 -6.57 3.44
CA LEU A 301 19.42 -5.54 2.67
C LEU A 301 18.26 -4.91 3.45
N ILE A 302 17.96 -3.67 3.12
CA ILE A 302 16.71 -2.96 3.48
C ILE A 302 15.95 -2.58 2.21
N GLN A 303 14.71 -2.11 2.38
CA GLN A 303 13.80 -1.77 1.28
C GLN A 303 13.42 -3.02 0.44
N LYS A 304 13.24 -2.85 -0.85
CA LYS A 304 12.52 -3.80 -1.73
C LYS A 304 13.36 -4.40 -2.86
N MET A 305 14.65 -4.08 -2.93
CA MET A 305 15.52 -4.62 -3.99
C MET A 305 16.11 -5.97 -3.56
N GLY A 306 16.43 -6.85 -4.52
CA GLY A 306 17.18 -8.07 -4.24
C GLY A 306 16.50 -9.40 -4.59
N PHE A 307 15.24 -9.40 -5.05
CA PHE A 307 14.50 -10.60 -5.48
C PHE A 307 14.30 -11.67 -4.39
N PHE A 308 14.18 -11.24 -3.12
CA PHE A 308 13.89 -12.12 -2.01
C PHE A 308 12.41 -12.10 -1.63
N GLU A 309 11.94 -13.16 -1.00
CA GLU A 309 10.55 -13.34 -0.55
C GLU A 309 9.99 -12.10 0.15
N ALA A 310 10.76 -11.52 1.06
CA ALA A 310 10.35 -10.38 1.86
C ALA A 310 10.00 -9.12 1.04
N SER A 311 10.57 -8.96 -0.15
CA SER A 311 10.23 -7.84 -1.06
C SER A 311 8.95 -8.06 -1.85
N TYR A 312 8.54 -9.29 -2.06
CA TYR A 312 7.45 -9.63 -2.97
C TYR A 312 6.22 -10.20 -2.27
N HIS A 313 6.39 -10.91 -1.14
CA HIS A 313 5.28 -11.38 -0.34
C HIS A 313 4.62 -10.22 0.40
N ILE A 314 3.34 -9.97 0.11
CA ILE A 314 2.57 -8.82 0.59
C ILE A 314 1.25 -9.24 1.21
N PRO A 315 0.65 -8.44 2.09
CA PRO A 315 -0.68 -8.72 2.62
C PRO A 315 -1.74 -8.64 1.53
N ALA A 316 -2.74 -9.51 1.61
CA ALA A 316 -3.93 -9.44 0.79
C ALA A 316 -5.14 -9.94 1.60
N ILE A 317 -6.06 -9.03 1.90
CA ILE A 317 -7.28 -9.31 2.65
C ILE A 317 -8.45 -8.66 1.93
N VAL A 318 -9.50 -9.43 1.67
CA VAL A 318 -10.73 -8.94 1.02
C VAL A 318 -11.93 -9.26 1.87
N ARG A 319 -12.76 -8.25 2.15
CA ARG A 319 -14.11 -8.42 2.68
C ARG A 319 -15.11 -7.97 1.62
N ASP A 320 -15.80 -8.92 1.02
CA ASP A 320 -16.90 -8.64 0.11
C ASP A 320 -18.21 -8.61 0.92
N PRO A 321 -18.98 -7.51 0.92
CA PRO A 321 -20.19 -7.41 1.75
C PRO A 321 -21.36 -8.25 1.20
N ARG A 322 -21.31 -8.65 -0.05
CA ARG A 322 -22.42 -9.33 -0.73
C ARG A 322 -22.77 -10.66 -0.03
N PRO A 323 -24.06 -11.06 -0.04
CA PRO A 323 -24.49 -12.34 0.53
C PRO A 323 -23.78 -13.55 -0.12
N GLY A 324 -23.52 -14.60 0.66
CA GLY A 324 -22.91 -15.83 0.19
C GLY A 324 -21.40 -15.80 0.03
N LYS A 325 -20.74 -14.64 0.26
CA LYS A 325 -19.28 -14.53 0.21
C LYS A 325 -18.59 -15.16 1.42
N ALA A 326 -17.42 -15.74 1.20
CA ALA A 326 -16.64 -16.42 2.23
C ALA A 326 -16.22 -15.48 3.38
N ARG A 327 -16.18 -16.03 4.60
CA ARG A 327 -15.75 -15.32 5.81
C ARG A 327 -14.74 -16.19 6.57
N GLY A 328 -13.74 -15.55 7.16
CA GLY A 328 -12.70 -16.21 7.95
C GLY A 328 -11.87 -17.23 7.17
N ARG A 329 -11.88 -17.13 5.85
CA ARG A 329 -11.18 -18.08 4.97
C ARG A 329 -9.72 -17.66 4.77
N VAL A 330 -8.83 -18.66 4.81
CA VAL A 330 -7.43 -18.50 4.41
C VAL A 330 -7.22 -19.27 3.11
N VAL A 331 -6.82 -18.56 2.05
CA VAL A 331 -6.45 -19.14 0.75
C VAL A 331 -4.94 -19.32 0.72
N THR A 332 -4.48 -20.54 0.44
CA THR A 332 -3.05 -20.89 0.39
C THR A 332 -2.52 -21.05 -1.04
N ARG A 333 -3.35 -20.81 -2.05
CA ARG A 333 -2.93 -20.74 -3.46
C ARG A 333 -2.11 -19.48 -3.70
N PHE A 334 -1.19 -19.56 -4.65
CA PHE A 334 -0.47 -18.37 -5.13
C PHE A 334 -1.45 -17.44 -5.85
N THR A 335 -1.39 -16.17 -5.48
CA THR A 335 -2.13 -15.07 -6.08
C THR A 335 -1.20 -13.86 -6.19
N GLU A 336 -1.55 -12.90 -7.03
CA GLU A 336 -0.63 -11.82 -7.40
C GLU A 336 -1.34 -10.47 -7.50
N ASN A 337 -0.58 -9.39 -7.42
CA ASN A 337 -1.11 -8.02 -7.54
C ASN A 337 -1.86 -7.77 -8.86
N VAL A 338 -1.49 -8.46 -9.93
CA VAL A 338 -2.18 -8.35 -11.24
C VAL A 338 -3.62 -8.85 -11.18
N ASP A 339 -3.97 -9.65 -10.18
CA ASP A 339 -5.31 -10.23 -10.00
C ASP A 339 -6.34 -9.22 -9.48
N TRP A 340 -5.89 -8.08 -8.93
CA TRP A 340 -6.82 -7.09 -8.38
C TRP A 340 -7.65 -6.38 -9.43
N PHE A 341 -7.07 -6.05 -10.59
CA PHE A 341 -7.81 -5.34 -11.62
C PHE A 341 -8.97 -6.20 -12.17
N PRO A 342 -8.76 -7.45 -12.63
CA PRO A 342 -9.88 -8.30 -13.06
C PRO A 342 -10.87 -8.58 -11.92
N THR A 343 -10.44 -8.73 -10.67
CA THR A 343 -11.32 -8.89 -9.50
C THR A 343 -12.22 -7.67 -9.29
N LEU A 344 -11.67 -6.48 -9.40
CA LEU A 344 -12.45 -5.24 -9.30
C LEU A 344 -13.40 -5.06 -10.48
N CYS A 345 -13.02 -5.46 -11.70
CA CYS A 345 -13.93 -5.44 -12.84
C CYS A 345 -15.17 -6.30 -12.59
N GLU A 346 -15.00 -7.53 -12.09
CA GLU A 346 -16.13 -8.40 -11.74
C GLU A 346 -16.96 -7.84 -10.59
N ALA A 347 -16.31 -7.25 -9.58
CA ALA A 347 -17.01 -6.62 -8.46
C ALA A 347 -17.88 -5.44 -8.90
N MET A 348 -17.48 -4.72 -9.94
CA MET A 348 -18.16 -3.56 -10.53
C MET A 348 -19.11 -3.93 -11.67
N ASP A 349 -19.20 -5.22 -12.05
CA ASP A 349 -20.00 -5.71 -13.19
C ASP A 349 -19.60 -5.04 -14.52
N VAL A 350 -18.30 -4.91 -14.75
CA VAL A 350 -17.74 -4.45 -16.04
C VAL A 350 -16.85 -5.52 -16.65
N PRO A 351 -16.76 -5.59 -18.01
CA PRO A 351 -15.90 -6.55 -18.66
C PRO A 351 -14.44 -6.42 -18.24
N VAL A 352 -13.80 -7.56 -17.96
CA VAL A 352 -12.34 -7.61 -17.75
C VAL A 352 -11.65 -7.30 -19.08
N PRO A 353 -10.75 -6.31 -19.14
CA PRO A 353 -10.02 -5.98 -20.36
C PRO A 353 -9.13 -7.14 -20.82
N VAL A 354 -9.07 -7.36 -22.14
CA VAL A 354 -8.25 -8.42 -22.75
C VAL A 354 -6.76 -8.28 -22.43
N GLN A 355 -6.32 -7.07 -22.08
CA GLN A 355 -4.93 -6.82 -21.69
C GLN A 355 -4.51 -7.53 -20.40
N CYS A 356 -5.44 -7.86 -19.48
CA CYS A 356 -5.11 -8.39 -18.16
C CYS A 356 -4.36 -9.72 -18.26
N ASP A 357 -3.21 -9.79 -17.58
CA ASP A 357 -2.46 -11.02 -17.36
C ASP A 357 -3.00 -11.76 -16.11
N GLY A 358 -3.59 -11.03 -15.17
CA GLY A 358 -4.14 -11.56 -13.92
C GLY A 358 -5.49 -12.25 -14.10
N LEU A 359 -5.86 -13.03 -13.10
CA LEU A 359 -7.15 -13.74 -13.02
C LEU A 359 -7.98 -13.19 -11.85
N PRO A 360 -9.32 -13.16 -11.97
CA PRO A 360 -10.14 -12.66 -10.88
C PRO A 360 -10.07 -13.59 -9.66
N LEU A 361 -9.99 -13.00 -8.48
CA LEU A 361 -9.98 -13.70 -7.20
C LEU A 361 -11.39 -14.07 -6.71
N THR A 362 -12.42 -13.69 -7.46
CA THR A 362 -13.84 -13.92 -7.12
C THR A 362 -14.16 -15.37 -6.78
N PRO A 363 -13.64 -16.41 -7.49
CA PRO A 363 -13.91 -17.79 -7.10
C PRO A 363 -13.53 -18.12 -5.66
N PHE A 364 -12.42 -17.56 -5.16
CA PHE A 364 -12.03 -17.73 -3.76
C PHE A 364 -12.97 -17.01 -2.80
N LEU A 365 -13.49 -15.84 -3.21
CA LEU A 365 -14.45 -15.06 -2.43
C LEU A 365 -15.81 -15.76 -2.37
N ASP A 366 -16.15 -16.58 -3.36
CA ASP A 366 -17.34 -17.40 -3.42
C ASP A 366 -17.20 -18.75 -2.66
N GLY A 367 -16.05 -18.98 -2.04
CA GLY A 367 -15.79 -20.21 -1.27
C GLY A 367 -15.27 -21.36 -2.11
N GLY A 368 -15.15 -21.20 -3.44
CA GLY A 368 -14.58 -22.18 -4.37
C GLY A 368 -13.05 -22.12 -4.45
N GLU A 369 -12.50 -23.01 -5.28
CA GLU A 369 -11.12 -22.94 -5.77
C GLU A 369 -11.19 -22.98 -7.29
N PRO A 370 -10.48 -22.09 -8.03
CA PRO A 370 -10.45 -22.11 -9.49
C PRO A 370 -9.65 -23.29 -10.01
#